data_5b8ebcd5d65aa9170e59b375ec8f77d0
#
_entry.id   5b8ebcd5d65aa9170e59b375ec8f77d0
#
_cell.length_a   1.000
_cell.length_b   1.000
_cell.length_c   1.000
_cell.angle_alpha   90.00
_cell.angle_beta   90.00
_cell.angle_gamma   90.00
#
_symmetry.space_group_name_H-M   'P 1'
#
loop_
_entity.id
_entity.type
_entity.pdbx_description
1 polymer ?
#
loop_
_entity_poly.entity_id
_entity_poly.type
_entity_poly.pdbx_seq_one_letter_code
_entity_poly.pdbx_strand_id
1 'polypeptide(L)'
;MKLRENQIEPVAIGVEFMKTPKMKPSIIVAPTAFGKSIVIAAIAKELGEKLLVLQPSKELLEQNYDKFVTLGGTASIYSASAGSKEMGRVTYATIGSIINIAHEFKSMGVTKIIIDECDRYPRNKSGQLRRFVDGMKATHVLGLTATPLKLQTNMGETGPYSKLVMLTNRSKNGVFFKYILHVSQIQDIVKLNYWSPLEYQAYDFDTGALVYNSSGAEYTSDSIARSYENQNIGDKIVKKI
;
A
#
# COMPACT_ATOMS: atom_id res chain seq x y z
N MET A 1 5.74 -13.90 18.14
CA MET A 1 6.62 -13.04 17.31
C MET A 1 6.83 -11.72 18.03
N LYS A 2 8.05 -11.18 18.07
CA LYS A 2 8.40 -9.91 18.74
C LYS A 2 8.59 -8.82 17.68
N LEU A 3 8.12 -7.61 17.94
CA LEU A 3 8.38 -6.45 17.08
C LEU A 3 9.89 -6.14 17.08
N ARG A 4 10.39 -5.70 15.91
CA ARG A 4 11.70 -5.09 15.80
C ARG A 4 11.67 -3.69 16.42
N GLU A 5 12.80 -3.18 16.86
CA GLU A 5 12.90 -1.86 17.47
C GLU A 5 12.28 -0.76 16.61
N ASN A 6 12.59 -0.74 15.31
CA ASN A 6 12.07 0.23 14.36
C ASN A 6 10.56 0.10 14.06
N GLN A 7 9.90 -0.98 14.49
CA GLN A 7 8.46 -1.20 14.31
C GLN A 7 7.63 -0.72 15.51
N ILE A 8 8.25 -0.48 16.66
CA ILE A 8 7.55 -0.11 17.91
C ILE A 8 6.86 1.24 17.75
N GLU A 9 7.58 2.25 17.29
CA GLU A 9 7.06 3.61 17.13
C GLU A 9 5.89 3.69 16.13
N PRO A 10 5.99 3.17 14.88
CA PRO A 10 4.86 3.22 13.95
C PRO A 10 3.64 2.42 14.42
N VAL A 11 3.81 1.35 15.23
CA VAL A 11 2.69 0.65 15.86
C VAL A 11 2.02 1.55 16.89
N ALA A 12 2.78 2.17 17.80
CA ALA A 12 2.24 3.07 18.81
C ALA A 12 1.48 4.25 18.18
N ILE A 13 2.07 4.90 17.18
CA ILE A 13 1.43 5.99 16.43
C ILE A 13 0.14 5.53 15.74
N GLY A 14 0.15 4.34 15.12
CA GLY A 14 -1.03 3.78 14.47
C GLY A 14 -2.17 3.50 15.44
N VAL A 15 -1.85 2.96 16.61
CA VAL A 15 -2.83 2.69 17.68
C VAL A 15 -3.40 4.00 18.25
N GLU A 16 -2.53 4.97 18.52
CA GLU A 16 -2.96 6.30 19.00
C GLU A 16 -3.88 6.98 17.98
N PHE A 17 -3.50 6.99 16.70
CA PHE A 17 -4.33 7.50 15.62
C PHE A 17 -5.72 6.87 15.61
N MET A 18 -5.79 5.54 15.73
CA MET A 18 -7.05 4.79 15.70
C MET A 18 -7.93 5.01 16.94
N LYS A 19 -7.36 5.48 18.05
CA LYS A 19 -8.07 5.80 19.30
C LYS A 19 -8.47 7.28 19.41
N THR A 20 -7.77 8.17 18.68
CA THR A 20 -7.99 9.63 18.77
C THR A 20 -9.24 10.05 17.96
N PRO A 21 -10.25 10.69 18.54
CA PRO A 21 -11.49 11.07 17.83
C PRO A 21 -11.26 12.05 16.68
N LYS A 22 -12.11 11.97 15.64
CA LYS A 22 -12.19 12.94 14.53
C LYS A 22 -10.92 13.08 13.67
N MET A 23 -10.14 12.03 13.56
CA MET A 23 -8.95 12.03 12.71
C MET A 23 -9.32 11.97 11.21
N LYS A 24 -8.53 12.65 10.39
CA LYS A 24 -8.65 12.58 8.93
C LYS A 24 -7.85 11.37 8.40
N PRO A 25 -8.23 10.79 7.25
CA PRO A 25 -7.44 9.70 6.64
C PRO A 25 -5.96 10.06 6.54
N SER A 26 -5.11 9.21 7.07
CA SER A 26 -3.67 9.44 7.22
C SER A 26 -2.87 8.22 6.82
N ILE A 27 -1.56 8.39 6.59
CA ILE A 27 -0.67 7.30 6.20
C ILE A 27 0.55 7.17 7.10
N ILE A 28 1.05 5.95 7.20
CA ILE A 28 2.39 5.61 7.69
C ILE A 28 3.21 5.21 6.45
N VAL A 29 4.38 5.80 6.30
CA VAL A 29 5.33 5.49 5.23
C VAL A 29 6.41 4.58 5.79
N ALA A 30 6.53 3.39 5.24
CA ALA A 30 7.55 2.43 5.63
C ALA A 30 8.03 1.65 4.39
N PRO A 31 9.33 1.55 4.14
CA PRO A 31 9.86 0.98 2.91
C PRO A 31 9.54 -0.51 2.77
N THR A 32 9.80 -1.05 1.59
CA THR A 32 9.70 -2.50 1.33
C THR A 32 10.58 -3.26 2.32
N ALA A 33 10.20 -4.48 2.69
CA ALA A 33 10.88 -5.33 3.68
C ALA A 33 10.99 -4.75 5.12
N PHE A 34 10.42 -3.57 5.40
CA PHE A 34 10.28 -3.04 6.76
C PHE A 34 9.45 -3.99 7.65
N GLY A 35 8.53 -4.72 7.05
CA GLY A 35 7.58 -5.55 7.76
C GLY A 35 6.26 -4.84 8.04
N LYS A 36 5.76 -4.03 7.09
CA LYS A 36 4.43 -3.36 7.16
C LYS A 36 3.32 -4.29 7.63
N SER A 37 3.33 -5.54 7.16
CA SER A 37 2.35 -6.56 7.57
C SER A 37 2.38 -6.87 9.07
N ILE A 38 3.56 -6.85 9.68
CA ILE A 38 3.70 -7.04 11.14
C ILE A 38 3.18 -5.81 11.89
N VAL A 39 3.46 -4.62 11.37
CA VAL A 39 2.92 -3.36 11.93
C VAL A 39 1.40 -3.37 11.88
N ILE A 40 0.79 -3.73 10.74
CA ILE A 40 -0.67 -3.85 10.60
C ILE A 40 -1.23 -4.85 11.60
N ALA A 41 -0.64 -6.03 11.69
CA ALA A 41 -1.08 -7.09 12.59
C ALA A 41 -0.95 -6.69 14.06
N ALA A 42 0.12 -5.99 14.44
CA ALA A 42 0.33 -5.49 15.80
C ALA A 42 -0.69 -4.40 16.16
N ILE A 43 -0.94 -3.44 15.28
CA ILE A 43 -1.98 -2.42 15.46
C ILE A 43 -3.35 -3.09 15.63
N ALA A 44 -3.73 -4.03 14.76
CA ALA A 44 -5.00 -4.73 14.83
C ALA A 44 -5.17 -5.50 16.14
N LYS A 45 -4.11 -6.16 16.61
CA LYS A 45 -4.10 -6.89 17.88
C LYS A 45 -4.26 -5.95 19.08
N GLU A 46 -3.50 -4.87 19.12
CA GLU A 46 -3.50 -3.94 20.25
C GLU A 46 -4.80 -3.12 20.35
N LEU A 47 -5.43 -2.81 19.21
CA LEU A 47 -6.74 -2.18 19.20
C LEU A 47 -7.81 -3.07 19.82
N GLY A 48 -7.78 -4.36 19.52
CA GLY A 48 -8.76 -5.30 20.01
C GLY A 48 -10.21 -4.94 19.67
N GLU A 49 -10.46 -4.14 18.65
CA GLU A 49 -11.77 -3.64 18.23
C GLU A 49 -12.19 -4.21 16.87
N LYS A 50 -13.39 -3.84 16.39
CA LYS A 50 -13.84 -4.18 15.03
C LYS A 50 -13.03 -3.39 14.01
N LEU A 51 -12.35 -4.11 13.13
CA LEU A 51 -11.40 -3.54 12.18
C LEU A 51 -11.50 -4.24 10.82
N LEU A 52 -11.48 -3.45 9.76
CA LEU A 52 -11.32 -3.93 8.40
C LEU A 52 -9.89 -3.66 7.91
N VAL A 53 -9.20 -4.69 7.44
CA VAL A 53 -7.87 -4.59 6.84
C VAL A 53 -7.98 -4.88 5.34
N LEU A 54 -7.71 -3.87 4.52
CA LEU A 54 -7.79 -3.96 3.06
C LEU A 54 -6.43 -4.30 2.45
N GLN A 55 -6.45 -5.30 1.58
CA GLN A 55 -5.29 -5.80 0.86
C GLN A 55 -5.50 -5.66 -0.65
N PRO A 56 -4.45 -5.37 -1.42
CA PRO A 56 -4.57 -5.17 -2.87
C PRO A 56 -4.71 -6.47 -3.66
N SER A 57 -4.24 -7.60 -3.14
CA SER A 57 -4.33 -8.91 -3.78
C SER A 57 -4.60 -10.04 -2.79
N LYS A 58 -4.97 -11.23 -3.31
CA LYS A 58 -5.18 -12.44 -2.53
C LYS A 58 -3.91 -12.87 -1.78
N GLU A 59 -2.78 -12.87 -2.46
CA GLU A 59 -1.50 -13.33 -1.92
C GLU A 59 -1.08 -12.48 -0.72
N LEU A 60 -1.19 -11.15 -0.83
CA LEU A 60 -0.89 -10.25 0.27
C LEU A 60 -1.92 -10.38 1.41
N LEU A 61 -3.18 -10.66 1.08
CA LEU A 61 -4.22 -10.89 2.07
C LEU A 61 -3.88 -12.13 2.91
N GLU A 62 -3.62 -13.27 2.27
CA GLU A 62 -3.29 -14.52 2.94
C GLU A 62 -2.03 -14.37 3.80
N GLN A 63 -0.97 -13.79 3.24
CA GLN A 63 0.27 -13.51 3.96
C GLN A 63 0.06 -12.63 5.20
N ASN A 64 -0.75 -11.60 5.11
CA ASN A 64 -0.97 -10.67 6.22
C ASN A 64 -1.92 -11.25 7.27
N TYR A 65 -2.92 -12.02 6.85
CA TYR A 65 -3.78 -12.80 7.71
C TYR A 65 -2.97 -13.80 8.55
N ASP A 66 -2.10 -14.60 7.92
CA ASP A 66 -1.26 -15.58 8.60
C ASP A 66 -0.36 -14.95 9.65
N LYS A 67 0.22 -13.78 9.34
CA LYS A 67 1.02 -13.01 10.31
C LYS A 67 0.20 -12.57 11.51
N PHE A 68 -1.04 -12.13 11.31
CA PHE A 68 -1.93 -11.75 12.39
C PHE A 68 -2.29 -12.93 13.28
N VAL A 69 -2.62 -14.08 12.67
CA VAL A 69 -2.89 -15.33 13.40
C VAL A 69 -1.66 -15.80 14.18
N THR A 70 -0.47 -15.74 13.55
CA THR A 70 0.81 -16.08 14.21
C THR A 70 1.11 -15.18 15.43
N LEU A 71 0.64 -13.94 15.41
CA LEU A 71 0.70 -13.04 16.56
C LEU A 71 -0.35 -13.35 17.65
N GLY A 72 -1.17 -14.39 17.45
CA GLY A 72 -2.25 -14.80 18.36
C GLY A 72 -3.53 -13.98 18.18
N GLY A 73 -3.73 -13.36 17.01
CA GLY A 73 -4.98 -12.71 16.64
C GLY A 73 -5.97 -13.69 16.04
N THR A 74 -7.27 -13.35 16.09
CA THR A 74 -8.34 -14.08 15.40
C THR A 74 -8.99 -13.15 14.39
N ALA A 75 -9.06 -13.56 13.13
CA ALA A 75 -9.63 -12.80 12.05
C ALA A 75 -10.43 -13.70 11.09
N SER A 76 -11.22 -13.05 10.24
CA SER A 76 -11.93 -13.68 9.12
C SER A 76 -11.39 -13.15 7.79
N ILE A 77 -11.62 -13.88 6.72
CA ILE A 77 -11.27 -13.50 5.36
C ILE A 77 -12.55 -13.19 4.56
N TYR A 78 -12.59 -12.03 3.90
CA TYR A 78 -13.63 -11.69 2.94
C TYR A 78 -13.01 -11.39 1.57
N SER A 79 -12.85 -12.44 0.77
CA SER A 79 -12.27 -12.33 -0.57
C SER A 79 -12.80 -13.44 -1.47
N ALA A 80 -13.40 -13.06 -2.61
CA ALA A 80 -13.90 -14.02 -3.59
C ALA A 80 -12.75 -14.88 -4.17
N SER A 81 -11.59 -14.28 -4.43
CA SER A 81 -10.42 -14.98 -4.93
C SER A 81 -9.77 -15.93 -3.91
N ALA A 82 -9.95 -15.67 -2.61
CA ALA A 82 -9.52 -16.58 -1.55
C ALA A 82 -10.59 -17.64 -1.17
N GLY A 83 -11.76 -17.59 -1.83
CA GLY A 83 -12.83 -18.57 -1.58
C GLY A 83 -13.56 -18.43 -0.25
N SER A 84 -13.40 -17.31 0.46
CA SER A 84 -14.06 -17.04 1.74
C SER A 84 -14.79 -15.70 1.72
N LYS A 85 -15.96 -15.67 2.37
CA LYS A 85 -16.80 -14.47 2.55
C LYS A 85 -17.25 -14.35 4.00
N GLU A 86 -16.33 -14.52 4.92
CA GLU A 86 -16.60 -14.43 6.34
C GLU A 86 -16.28 -13.04 6.89
N MET A 87 -17.16 -12.55 7.75
CA MET A 87 -16.97 -11.28 8.46
C MET A 87 -16.79 -11.57 9.95
N GLY A 88 -15.73 -11.01 10.52
CA GLY A 88 -15.43 -11.16 11.94
C GLY A 88 -15.10 -9.82 12.60
N ARG A 89 -14.62 -9.90 13.83
CA ARG A 89 -14.16 -8.72 14.58
C ARG A 89 -13.02 -8.02 13.85
N VAL A 90 -12.04 -8.75 13.38
CA VAL A 90 -11.02 -8.30 12.43
C VAL A 90 -11.28 -9.05 11.12
N THR A 91 -11.46 -8.31 10.03
CA THR A 91 -11.69 -8.90 8.70
C THR A 91 -10.61 -8.44 7.75
N TYR A 92 -9.89 -9.38 7.15
CA TYR A 92 -8.98 -9.12 6.03
C TYR A 92 -9.77 -9.27 4.72
N ALA A 93 -9.74 -8.26 3.85
CA ALA A 93 -10.52 -8.26 2.61
C ALA A 93 -9.76 -7.67 1.44
N THR A 94 -10.15 -8.10 0.22
CA THR A 94 -9.76 -7.41 -1.02
C THR A 94 -10.84 -6.42 -1.41
N ILE A 95 -10.45 -5.22 -1.87
CA ILE A 95 -11.41 -4.15 -2.18
C ILE A 95 -12.44 -4.58 -3.23
N GLY A 96 -12.04 -5.35 -4.23
CA GLY A 96 -12.95 -5.85 -5.26
C GLY A 96 -14.07 -6.74 -4.73
N SER A 97 -13.83 -7.45 -3.62
CA SER A 97 -14.82 -8.33 -3.01
C SER A 97 -15.84 -7.61 -2.14
N ILE A 98 -15.49 -6.43 -1.59
CA ILE A 98 -16.32 -5.74 -0.60
C ILE A 98 -16.95 -4.44 -1.11
N ILE A 99 -16.58 -3.99 -2.29
CA ILE A 99 -16.94 -2.65 -2.82
C ILE A 99 -18.45 -2.34 -2.75
N ASN A 100 -19.30 -3.34 -2.90
CA ASN A 100 -20.76 -3.20 -2.94
C ASN A 100 -21.46 -3.49 -1.61
N ILE A 101 -20.70 -3.91 -0.57
CA ILE A 101 -21.25 -4.34 0.73
C ILE A 101 -20.84 -3.43 1.90
N ALA A 102 -20.56 -2.16 1.62
CA ALA A 102 -20.18 -1.20 2.66
C ALA A 102 -21.23 -1.11 3.79
N HIS A 103 -22.51 -1.29 3.48
CA HIS A 103 -23.60 -1.25 4.46
C HIS A 103 -23.55 -2.44 5.44
N GLU A 104 -23.08 -3.60 5.01
CA GLU A 104 -22.93 -4.78 5.87
C GLU A 104 -21.86 -4.53 6.93
N PHE A 105 -20.68 -4.04 6.54
CA PHE A 105 -19.64 -3.65 7.49
C PHE A 105 -20.10 -2.55 8.45
N LYS A 106 -20.88 -1.59 7.94
CA LYS A 106 -21.46 -0.54 8.77
C LYS A 106 -22.44 -1.10 9.81
N SER A 107 -23.35 -2.00 9.40
CA SER A 107 -24.32 -2.63 10.33
C SER A 107 -23.64 -3.50 11.37
N MET A 108 -22.49 -4.10 11.06
CA MET A 108 -21.65 -4.77 12.04
C MET A 108 -20.95 -3.81 13.01
N GLY A 109 -21.00 -2.50 12.78
CA GLY A 109 -20.34 -1.48 13.60
C GLY A 109 -18.84 -1.37 13.33
N VAL A 110 -18.36 -1.77 12.15
CA VAL A 110 -16.98 -1.54 11.72
C VAL A 110 -16.84 -0.09 11.30
N THR A 111 -15.97 0.67 11.98
CA THR A 111 -15.74 2.09 11.71
C THR A 111 -14.27 2.42 11.44
N LYS A 112 -13.39 1.45 11.60
CA LYS A 112 -11.94 1.60 11.46
C LYS A 112 -11.43 0.76 10.30
N ILE A 113 -10.57 1.34 9.47
CA ILE A 113 -10.01 0.70 8.29
C ILE A 113 -8.49 0.88 8.28
N ILE A 114 -7.74 -0.18 8.04
CA ILE A 114 -6.34 -0.15 7.65
C ILE A 114 -6.25 -0.55 6.18
N ILE A 115 -5.44 0.16 5.40
CA ILE A 115 -5.25 -0.09 3.97
C ILE A 115 -3.76 -0.34 3.71
N ASP A 116 -3.43 -1.55 3.32
CA ASP A 116 -2.08 -1.89 2.88
C ASP A 116 -1.85 -1.48 1.43
N GLU A 117 -0.62 -1.09 1.09
CA GLU A 117 -0.23 -0.56 -0.22
C GLU A 117 -1.23 0.50 -0.73
N CYS A 118 -1.50 1.48 0.11
CA CYS A 118 -2.56 2.47 -0.11
C CYS A 118 -2.30 3.40 -1.30
N ASP A 119 -1.08 3.47 -1.83
CA ASP A 119 -0.71 4.16 -3.07
C ASP A 119 -1.31 3.51 -4.33
N ARG A 120 -1.70 2.23 -4.27
CA ARG A 120 -2.36 1.55 -5.39
C ARG A 120 -3.78 2.09 -5.67
N TYR A 121 -4.38 2.78 -4.70
CA TYR A 121 -5.73 3.31 -4.85
C TYR A 121 -5.74 4.74 -5.43
N PRO A 122 -6.82 5.14 -6.15
CA PRO A 122 -6.93 6.48 -6.68
C PRO A 122 -6.83 7.56 -5.60
N ARG A 123 -6.08 8.62 -5.89
CA ARG A 123 -5.88 9.76 -4.98
C ARG A 123 -7.14 10.61 -4.81
N ASN A 124 -8.01 10.62 -5.80
CA ASN A 124 -9.17 11.51 -5.90
C ASN A 124 -10.45 10.93 -5.27
N LYS A 125 -11.49 11.79 -5.18
CA LYS A 125 -12.78 11.46 -4.56
C LYS A 125 -13.65 10.45 -5.32
N SER A 126 -13.38 10.19 -6.60
CA SER A 126 -14.23 9.37 -7.47
C SER A 126 -13.91 7.87 -7.44
N GLY A 127 -12.86 7.46 -6.70
CA GLY A 127 -12.45 6.05 -6.64
C GLY A 127 -13.42 5.15 -5.88
N GLN A 128 -13.42 3.88 -6.23
CA GLN A 128 -14.21 2.84 -5.55
C GLN A 128 -13.96 2.80 -4.04
N LEU A 129 -12.70 2.85 -3.62
CA LEU A 129 -12.32 2.88 -2.22
C LEU A 129 -12.98 4.04 -1.47
N ARG A 130 -13.01 5.23 -2.07
CA ARG A 130 -13.62 6.39 -1.43
C ARG A 130 -15.11 6.19 -1.22
N ARG A 131 -15.83 5.71 -2.24
CA ARG A 131 -17.27 5.42 -2.13
C ARG A 131 -17.55 4.37 -1.05
N PHE A 132 -16.72 3.34 -0.97
CA PHE A 132 -16.81 2.32 0.06
C PHE A 132 -16.62 2.90 1.47
N VAL A 133 -15.56 3.67 1.69
CA VAL A 133 -15.26 4.31 2.98
C VAL A 133 -16.37 5.27 3.43
N ASP A 134 -16.88 6.07 2.50
CA ASP A 134 -18.00 7.00 2.75
C ASP A 134 -19.30 6.23 3.05
N GLY A 135 -19.57 5.13 2.33
CA GLY A 135 -20.71 4.25 2.55
C GLY A 135 -20.70 3.56 3.91
N MET A 136 -19.53 3.13 4.36
CA MET A 136 -19.31 2.58 5.71
C MET A 136 -19.47 3.63 6.81
N LYS A 137 -19.35 4.92 6.50
CA LYS A 137 -19.15 6.02 7.47
C LYS A 137 -17.94 5.76 8.38
N ALA A 138 -16.85 5.30 7.79
CA ALA A 138 -15.62 5.04 8.52
C ALA A 138 -15.13 6.30 9.23
N THR A 139 -14.79 6.17 10.50
CA THR A 139 -14.29 7.27 11.34
C THR A 139 -12.78 7.39 11.27
N HIS A 140 -12.08 6.27 11.02
CA HIS A 140 -10.63 6.23 10.93
C HIS A 140 -10.20 5.41 9.71
N VAL A 141 -9.28 5.97 8.94
CA VAL A 141 -8.65 5.30 7.81
C VAL A 141 -7.14 5.52 7.87
N LEU A 142 -6.40 4.45 8.11
CA LEU A 142 -4.95 4.43 8.14
C LEU A 142 -4.42 3.70 6.91
N GLY A 143 -3.64 4.38 6.09
CA GLY A 143 -2.92 3.77 4.98
C GLY A 143 -1.49 3.41 5.36
N LEU A 144 -0.97 2.31 4.84
CA LEU A 144 0.45 1.98 4.86
C LEU A 144 0.96 1.88 3.43
N THR A 145 2.14 2.43 3.16
CA THR A 145 2.79 2.35 1.85
C THR A 145 4.30 2.54 1.95
N ALA A 146 5.03 2.02 0.98
CA ALA A 146 6.45 2.33 0.80
C ALA A 146 6.66 3.61 0.00
N THR A 147 5.70 3.97 -0.85
CA THR A 147 5.79 5.06 -1.82
C THR A 147 4.67 6.09 -1.60
N PRO A 148 4.92 7.17 -0.85
CA PRO A 148 3.90 8.20 -0.60
C PRO A 148 3.65 9.10 -1.81
N LEU A 149 4.16 8.72 -2.97
CA LEU A 149 4.09 9.44 -4.24
C LEU A 149 3.24 8.69 -5.25
N LYS A 150 2.60 9.42 -6.14
CA LYS A 150 1.86 8.87 -7.26
C LYS A 150 2.19 9.62 -8.54
N LEU A 151 2.35 8.90 -9.64
CA LEU A 151 2.48 9.50 -10.96
C LEU A 151 1.12 10.09 -11.37
N GLN A 152 1.12 11.34 -11.79
CA GLN A 152 -0.04 12.02 -12.34
C GLN A 152 0.30 12.53 -13.72
N THR A 153 -0.42 12.04 -14.73
CA THR A 153 -0.31 12.56 -16.10
C THR A 153 -1.19 13.79 -16.25
N ASN A 154 -0.64 14.84 -16.86
CA ASN A 154 -1.33 16.08 -17.17
C ASN A 154 -1.13 16.38 -18.67
N MET A 155 -2.09 17.08 -19.28
CA MET A 155 -1.91 17.62 -20.64
C MET A 155 -1.23 18.99 -20.55
N GLY A 156 -0.11 19.14 -21.22
CA GLY A 156 0.58 20.40 -21.42
C GLY A 156 0.41 20.91 -22.85
N GLU A 157 0.95 22.07 -23.15
CA GLU A 157 0.92 22.68 -24.51
C GLU A 157 1.64 21.82 -25.55
N THR A 158 2.69 21.12 -25.13
CA THR A 158 3.51 20.25 -26.00
C THR A 158 3.11 18.77 -25.94
N GLY A 159 2.01 18.43 -25.27
CA GLY A 159 1.52 17.07 -25.13
C GLY A 159 1.44 16.57 -23.66
N PRO A 160 1.18 15.28 -23.44
CA PRO A 160 1.06 14.73 -22.09
C PRO A 160 2.42 14.71 -21.38
N TYR A 161 2.44 15.14 -20.13
CA TYR A 161 3.58 15.01 -19.24
C TYR A 161 3.17 14.42 -17.91
N SER A 162 4.07 13.69 -17.28
CA SER A 162 3.83 13.06 -15.99
C SER A 162 4.67 13.71 -14.90
N LYS A 163 4.07 13.91 -13.74
CA LYS A 163 4.75 14.39 -12.54
C LYS A 163 4.44 13.54 -11.33
N LEU A 164 5.41 13.40 -10.44
CA LEU A 164 5.19 12.80 -9.14
C LEU A 164 4.44 13.77 -8.22
N VAL A 165 3.36 13.30 -7.61
CA VAL A 165 2.57 14.08 -6.64
C VAL A 165 2.45 13.31 -5.35
N MET A 166 2.50 14.02 -4.23
CA MET A 166 2.29 13.41 -2.90
C MET A 166 0.91 12.77 -2.81
N LEU A 167 0.85 11.58 -2.21
CA LEU A 167 -0.40 10.87 -1.93
C LEU A 167 -1.27 11.63 -0.93
N THR A 168 -0.65 12.42 -0.05
CA THR A 168 -1.31 13.26 0.95
C THR A 168 -1.39 14.71 0.52
N ASN A 169 -2.45 15.40 0.95
CA ASN A 169 -2.53 16.86 0.87
C ASN A 169 -3.50 17.41 1.91
N ARG A 170 -2.98 18.24 2.80
CA ARG A 170 -3.67 18.80 3.95
C ARG A 170 -4.83 19.73 3.55
N SER A 171 -4.58 20.58 2.57
CA SER A 171 -5.47 21.69 2.17
C SER A 171 -6.38 21.34 1.00
N LYS A 172 -5.92 20.49 0.08
CA LYS A 172 -6.63 20.24 -1.18
C LYS A 172 -7.87 19.38 -0.96
N ASN A 173 -9.04 19.99 -1.18
CA ASN A 173 -10.30 19.26 -1.23
C ASN A 173 -10.27 18.25 -2.38
N GLY A 174 -10.48 16.98 -2.13
CA GLY A 174 -10.44 15.95 -3.17
C GLY A 174 -9.31 14.95 -3.02
N VAL A 175 -8.24 15.29 -2.31
CA VAL A 175 -7.22 14.30 -1.93
C VAL A 175 -7.72 13.52 -0.73
N PHE A 176 -7.61 12.18 -0.80
CA PHE A 176 -8.17 11.30 0.21
C PHE A 176 -7.38 11.36 1.51
N PHE A 177 -6.10 11.02 1.47
CA PHE A 177 -5.22 11.08 2.65
C PHE A 177 -4.76 12.51 2.92
N LYS A 178 -4.73 12.88 4.20
CA LYS A 178 -4.43 14.26 4.63
C LYS A 178 -3.06 14.42 5.25
N TYR A 179 -2.61 13.44 6.01
CA TYR A 179 -1.39 13.53 6.79
C TYR A 179 -0.51 12.31 6.62
N ILE A 180 0.78 12.52 6.79
CA ILE A 180 1.76 11.47 7.07
C ILE A 180 1.99 11.50 8.58
N LEU A 181 1.75 10.38 9.25
CA LEU A 181 1.91 10.25 10.70
C LEU A 181 3.33 9.86 11.07
N HIS A 182 3.94 8.99 10.26
CA HIS A 182 5.28 8.48 10.49
C HIS A 182 5.96 8.16 9.16
N VAL A 183 7.29 8.34 9.12
CA VAL A 183 8.14 7.97 7.99
C VAL A 183 9.35 7.20 8.51
N SER A 184 9.43 5.93 8.17
CA SER A 184 10.64 5.12 8.41
C SER A 184 11.62 5.29 7.24
N GLN A 185 12.85 5.68 7.53
CA GLN A 185 13.87 5.89 6.51
C GLN A 185 14.60 4.58 6.18
N ILE A 186 14.95 4.38 4.90
CA ILE A 186 15.76 3.23 4.47
C ILE A 186 17.10 3.21 5.20
N GLN A 187 17.72 4.37 5.39
CA GLN A 187 19.02 4.50 6.07
C GLN A 187 19.00 3.93 7.50
N ASP A 188 17.88 4.09 8.21
CA ASP A 188 17.77 3.57 9.58
C ASP A 188 17.68 2.05 9.59
N ILE A 189 17.04 1.47 8.58
CA ILE A 189 16.92 0.02 8.41
C ILE A 189 18.28 -0.60 8.06
N VAL A 190 19.06 0.07 7.22
CA VAL A 190 20.42 -0.33 6.87
C VAL A 190 21.33 -0.24 8.10
N LYS A 191 21.30 0.85 8.88
CA LYS A 191 22.06 1.01 10.12
C LYS A 191 21.76 -0.08 11.15
N LEU A 192 20.51 -0.54 11.21
CA LEU A 192 20.08 -1.64 12.09
C LEU A 192 20.39 -3.03 11.54
N ASN A 193 21.10 -3.13 10.42
CA ASN A 193 21.45 -4.38 9.73
C ASN A 193 20.22 -5.24 9.35
N TYR A 194 19.05 -4.64 9.14
CA TYR A 194 17.88 -5.33 8.60
C TYR A 194 17.86 -5.34 7.08
N TRP A 195 18.65 -4.50 6.43
CA TRP A 195 18.90 -4.46 5.00
C TRP A 195 20.40 -4.44 4.73
N SER A 196 20.80 -5.17 3.70
CA SER A 196 22.14 -5.03 3.13
C SER A 196 22.25 -3.69 2.38
N PRO A 197 23.42 -3.04 2.39
CA PRO A 197 23.70 -1.94 1.50
C PRO A 197 23.45 -2.35 0.05
N LEU A 198 22.92 -1.40 -0.74
CA LEU A 198 22.72 -1.62 -2.18
C LEU A 198 23.99 -1.20 -2.91
N GLU A 199 24.52 -2.11 -3.72
CA GLU A 199 25.55 -1.81 -4.69
C GLU A 199 24.91 -1.65 -6.06
N TYR A 200 25.04 -0.45 -6.66
CA TYR A 200 24.45 -0.14 -7.95
C TYR A 200 25.46 -0.47 -9.05
N GLN A 201 25.06 -1.33 -9.97
CA GLN A 201 25.79 -1.58 -11.21
C GLN A 201 25.01 -0.97 -12.38
N ALA A 202 25.64 -0.07 -13.11
CA ALA A 202 25.06 0.51 -14.32
C ALA A 202 25.46 -0.31 -15.55
N TYR A 203 24.50 -0.46 -16.45
CA TYR A 203 24.69 -1.08 -17.77
C TYR A 203 24.17 -0.11 -18.82
N ASP A 204 24.90 0.00 -19.92
CA ASP A 204 24.43 0.74 -21.07
C ASP A 204 23.25 -0.01 -21.71
N PHE A 205 22.13 0.70 -21.86
CA PHE A 205 20.92 0.18 -22.45
C PHE A 205 20.41 1.17 -23.51
N ASP A 206 20.38 0.76 -24.76
CA ASP A 206 19.82 1.57 -25.83
C ASP A 206 18.30 1.60 -25.73
N THR A 207 17.75 2.80 -25.53
CA THR A 207 16.31 3.05 -25.41
C THR A 207 15.65 3.40 -26.75
N GLY A 208 16.40 3.49 -27.84
CA GLY A 208 15.90 3.95 -29.14
C GLY A 208 14.80 3.10 -29.75
N ALA A 209 14.75 1.79 -29.39
CA ALA A 209 13.73 0.85 -29.84
C ALA A 209 12.53 0.72 -28.87
N LEU A 210 12.50 1.45 -27.77
CA LEU A 210 11.40 1.39 -26.81
C LEU A 210 10.19 2.18 -27.30
N VAL A 211 8.99 1.60 -27.14
CA VAL A 211 7.72 2.17 -27.57
C VAL A 211 6.87 2.48 -26.34
N TYR A 212 6.39 3.71 -26.24
CA TYR A 212 5.47 4.11 -25.16
C TYR A 212 4.10 3.44 -25.33
N ASN A 213 3.46 3.16 -24.20
CA ASN A 213 2.06 2.75 -24.18
C ASN A 213 1.13 3.91 -24.61
N SER A 214 -0.16 3.63 -24.78
CA SER A 214 -1.16 4.61 -25.22
C SER A 214 -1.32 5.83 -24.30
N SER A 215 -0.89 5.72 -23.04
CA SER A 215 -0.91 6.84 -22.09
C SER A 215 0.36 7.70 -22.12
N GLY A 216 1.41 7.28 -22.81
CA GLY A 216 2.71 7.94 -22.83
C GLY A 216 3.46 7.92 -21.50
N ALA A 217 2.99 7.16 -20.51
CA ALA A 217 3.55 7.15 -19.16
C ALA A 217 4.62 6.07 -18.96
N GLU A 218 4.53 4.97 -19.71
CA GLU A 218 5.41 3.81 -19.56
C GLU A 218 5.72 3.20 -20.93
N TYR A 219 6.83 2.50 -21.03
CA TYR A 219 7.13 1.69 -22.21
C TYR A 219 6.30 0.40 -22.23
N THR A 220 5.97 -0.10 -23.40
CA THR A 220 5.26 -1.36 -23.53
C THR A 220 6.15 -2.54 -23.13
N SER A 221 5.58 -3.53 -22.45
CA SER A 221 6.30 -4.74 -22.01
C SER A 221 6.98 -5.46 -23.19
N ASP A 222 6.31 -5.49 -24.35
CA ASP A 222 6.85 -6.13 -25.56
C ASP A 222 8.08 -5.40 -26.11
N SER A 223 8.10 -4.06 -26.10
CA SER A 223 9.27 -3.29 -26.55
C SER A 223 10.44 -3.45 -25.59
N ILE A 224 10.17 -3.49 -24.29
CA ILE A 224 11.19 -3.76 -23.27
C ILE A 224 11.78 -5.17 -23.48
N ALA A 225 10.96 -6.21 -23.59
CA ALA A 225 11.42 -7.59 -23.77
C ALA A 225 12.31 -7.75 -25.01
N ARG A 226 11.84 -7.24 -26.16
CA ARG A 226 12.64 -7.27 -27.41
C ARG A 226 13.97 -6.53 -27.30
N SER A 227 13.99 -5.36 -26.66
CA SER A 227 15.20 -4.59 -26.45
C SER A 227 16.18 -5.29 -25.52
N TYR A 228 15.68 -5.98 -24.48
CA TYR A 228 16.50 -6.82 -23.60
C TYR A 228 17.16 -7.98 -24.34
N GLU A 229 16.39 -8.71 -25.16
CA GLU A 229 16.89 -9.82 -25.97
C GLU A 229 17.93 -9.35 -27.01
N ASN A 230 17.60 -8.32 -27.78
CA ASN A 230 18.47 -7.80 -28.84
C ASN A 230 19.81 -7.26 -28.32
N GLN A 231 19.85 -6.75 -27.11
CA GLN A 231 21.06 -6.20 -26.48
C GLN A 231 21.80 -7.22 -25.58
N ASN A 232 21.30 -8.45 -25.49
CA ASN A 232 21.86 -9.54 -24.64
C ASN A 232 22.10 -9.06 -23.19
N ILE A 233 21.16 -8.30 -22.62
CA ILE A 233 21.30 -7.70 -21.29
C ILE A 233 21.47 -8.78 -20.22
N GLY A 234 20.74 -9.89 -20.32
CA GLY A 234 20.87 -11.03 -19.40
C GLY A 234 22.30 -11.55 -19.29
N ASP A 235 22.96 -11.78 -20.44
CA ASP A 235 24.35 -12.25 -20.48
C ASP A 235 25.35 -11.22 -19.92
N LYS A 236 25.10 -9.93 -20.17
CA LYS A 236 25.93 -8.85 -19.62
C LYS A 236 25.84 -8.79 -18.09
N ILE A 237 24.66 -9.02 -17.51
CA ILE A 237 24.45 -9.05 -16.08
C ILE A 237 25.14 -10.27 -15.46
N VAL A 238 24.93 -11.46 -16.01
CA VAL A 238 25.51 -12.73 -15.49
C VAL A 238 27.03 -12.73 -15.53
N LYS A 239 27.65 -12.11 -16.53
CA LYS A 239 29.13 -12.01 -16.61
C LYS A 239 29.77 -11.09 -15.57
N LYS A 240 28.98 -10.25 -14.87
CA LYS A 240 29.48 -9.30 -13.87
C LYS A 240 29.23 -9.76 -12.42
N ILE A 241 28.44 -10.81 -12.22
CA ILE A 241 28.20 -11.44 -10.92
C ILE A 241 29.26 -12.52 -10.69
#